data_2b5a585b576cd65b08f365868f2eb006
#
_entry.id   2b5a585b576cd65b08f365868f2eb006
#
_cell.length_a   1.000
_cell.length_b   1.000
_cell.length_c   1.000
_cell.angle_alpha   90.00
_cell.angle_beta   90.00
_cell.angle_gamma   90.00
#
_symmetry.space_group_name_H-M   'P 1'
#
loop_
_entity.id
_entity.type
_entity.pdbx_description
1 polymer ?
#
loop_
_entity_poly.entity_id
_entity_poly.type
_entity_poly.pdbx_seq_one_letter_code
_entity_poly.pdbx_strand_id
1 'polypeptide(L)'
;MTRQRGFTLIETLVVVGLICVLAAIAMPMLMRAKQAGNQSSAIAALRTVISAQYMFASTCGGGFFAPDLMVLGRAAAGANPFVGEDLGMAVTVVKGSHNITMGSSAGASTNAPASCNGQAAGTDTSGYFVTATPMQNAGDFAYGTNGAGTIFQALQQTALAMTDTTAPAGATALDR
;
A
#
# COMPACT_ATOMS: atom_id res chain seq x y z
N MET A 1 42.52 16.70 -45.47
CA MET A 1 42.33 17.66 -44.34
C MET A 1 40.85 17.78 -44.07
N THR A 2 40.34 17.13 -43.04
CA THR A 2 38.93 17.20 -42.60
C THR A 2 38.72 18.49 -41.82
N ARG A 3 37.88 19.39 -42.36
CA ARG A 3 37.45 20.61 -41.64
C ARG A 3 36.64 20.19 -40.39
N GLN A 4 37.19 20.38 -39.22
CA GLN A 4 36.45 20.30 -37.95
C GLN A 4 35.55 21.54 -37.86
N ARG A 5 34.23 21.32 -37.93
CA ARG A 5 33.23 22.36 -37.64
C ARG A 5 33.00 22.41 -36.16
N GLY A 6 33.37 23.50 -35.53
CA GLY A 6 33.07 23.75 -34.08
C GLY A 6 31.61 24.23 -33.92
N PHE A 7 30.99 23.86 -32.81
CA PHE A 7 29.67 24.36 -32.43
C PHE A 7 29.72 25.86 -32.11
N THR A 8 28.72 26.61 -32.57
CA THR A 8 28.65 28.05 -32.24
C THR A 8 27.95 28.25 -30.86
N LEU A 9 28.35 29.33 -30.16
CA LEU A 9 27.76 29.65 -28.84
C LEU A 9 26.26 29.90 -28.96
N ILE A 10 25.79 30.50 -30.07
CA ILE A 10 24.36 30.76 -30.29
C ILE A 10 23.58 29.46 -30.54
N GLU A 11 24.16 28.45 -31.18
CA GLU A 11 23.53 27.16 -31.43
C GLU A 11 23.28 26.41 -30.12
N THR A 12 24.23 26.39 -29.18
CA THR A 12 24.07 25.81 -27.87
C THR A 12 23.04 26.58 -27.04
N LEU A 13 23.02 27.92 -27.12
CA LEU A 13 22.08 28.74 -26.38
C LEU A 13 20.61 28.50 -26.79
N VAL A 14 20.37 28.39 -28.13
CA VAL A 14 19.03 28.09 -28.65
C VAL A 14 18.57 26.71 -28.25
N VAL A 15 19.44 25.70 -28.30
CA VAL A 15 19.11 24.32 -27.88
C VAL A 15 18.76 24.26 -26.42
N VAL A 16 19.56 24.89 -25.53
CA VAL A 16 19.25 24.94 -24.10
C VAL A 16 17.93 25.67 -23.83
N GLY A 17 17.67 26.79 -24.54
CA GLY A 17 16.39 27.50 -24.44
C GLY A 17 15.18 26.62 -24.78
N LEU A 18 15.27 25.83 -25.88
CA LEU A 18 14.24 24.89 -26.28
C LEU A 18 14.02 23.79 -25.24
N ILE A 19 15.11 23.22 -24.69
CA ILE A 19 15.02 22.18 -23.63
C ILE A 19 14.34 22.74 -22.39
N CYS A 20 14.66 23.96 -21.98
CA CYS A 20 14.02 24.61 -20.80
C CYS A 20 12.50 24.77 -20.99
N VAL A 21 12.05 25.19 -22.19
CA VAL A 21 10.61 25.31 -22.48
C VAL A 21 9.92 23.95 -22.44
N LEU A 22 10.51 22.93 -23.04
CA LEU A 22 9.94 21.58 -23.01
C LEU A 22 9.90 21.00 -21.57
N ALA A 23 10.94 21.20 -20.79
CA ALA A 23 11.02 20.76 -19.39
C ALA A 23 9.95 21.46 -18.51
N ALA A 24 9.68 22.74 -18.75
CA ALA A 24 8.66 23.49 -17.98
C ALA A 24 7.25 22.88 -18.13
N ILE A 25 6.92 22.31 -19.29
CA ILE A 25 5.65 21.65 -19.55
C ILE A 25 5.65 20.21 -19.03
N ALA A 26 6.78 19.50 -19.12
CA ALA A 26 6.89 18.10 -18.76
C ALA A 26 6.86 17.86 -17.23
N MET A 27 7.42 18.76 -16.42
CA MET A 27 7.52 18.58 -14.97
C MET A 27 6.16 18.37 -14.28
N PRO A 28 5.11 19.20 -14.46
CA PRO A 28 3.83 18.99 -13.80
C PRO A 28 3.14 17.70 -14.23
N MET A 29 3.31 17.28 -15.48
CA MET A 29 2.76 16.00 -15.97
C MET A 29 3.44 14.80 -15.31
N LEU A 30 4.76 14.85 -15.15
CA LEU A 30 5.53 13.80 -14.48
C LEU A 30 5.14 13.65 -13.01
N MET A 31 4.90 14.75 -12.30
CA MET A 31 4.45 14.71 -10.90
C MET A 31 3.09 14.00 -10.76
N ARG A 32 2.13 14.32 -11.63
CA ARG A 32 0.81 13.63 -11.66
C ARG A 32 0.94 12.16 -11.99
N ALA A 33 1.76 11.80 -12.96
CA ALA A 33 2.01 10.40 -13.33
C ALA A 33 2.63 9.62 -12.16
N LYS A 34 3.59 10.22 -11.44
CA LYS A 34 4.19 9.63 -10.24
C LYS A 34 3.16 9.42 -9.12
N GLN A 35 2.27 10.39 -8.88
CA GLN A 35 1.20 10.25 -7.89
C GLN A 35 0.24 9.11 -8.26
N ALA A 36 -0.19 9.01 -9.52
CA ALA A 36 -1.04 7.90 -9.99
C ALA A 36 -0.35 6.53 -9.83
N GLY A 37 0.95 6.44 -10.10
CA GLY A 37 1.74 5.23 -9.86
C GLY A 37 1.82 4.85 -8.38
N ASN A 38 2.00 5.83 -7.49
CA ASN A 38 2.01 5.61 -6.05
C ASN A 38 0.66 5.09 -5.54
N GLN A 39 -0.46 5.68 -6.00
CA GLN A 39 -1.81 5.25 -5.65
C GLN A 39 -2.07 3.81 -6.11
N SER A 40 -1.71 3.46 -7.34
CA SER A 40 -1.82 2.09 -7.86
C SER A 40 -1.03 1.09 -7.03
N SER A 41 0.18 1.46 -6.60
CA SER A 41 1.03 0.63 -5.74
C SER A 41 0.41 0.41 -4.35
N ALA A 42 -0.17 1.44 -3.75
CA ALA A 42 -0.87 1.34 -2.46
C ALA A 42 -2.10 0.43 -2.56
N ILE A 43 -2.93 0.58 -3.61
CA ILE A 43 -4.10 -0.26 -3.86
C ILE A 43 -3.67 -1.73 -4.09
N ALA A 44 -2.59 -1.96 -4.84
CA ALA A 44 -2.06 -3.32 -5.05
C ALA A 44 -1.60 -3.95 -3.73
N ALA A 45 -0.96 -3.18 -2.84
CA ALA A 45 -0.58 -3.66 -1.51
C ALA A 45 -1.81 -4.06 -0.67
N LEU A 46 -2.88 -3.25 -0.66
CA LEU A 46 -4.14 -3.59 0.01
C LEU A 46 -4.73 -4.90 -0.51
N ARG A 47 -4.78 -5.09 -1.84
CA ARG A 47 -5.26 -6.33 -2.45
C ARG A 47 -4.42 -7.55 -2.06
N THR A 48 -3.11 -7.39 -1.98
CA THR A 48 -2.21 -8.44 -1.50
C THR A 48 -2.52 -8.82 -0.07
N VAL A 49 -2.73 -7.85 0.82
CA VAL A 49 -3.08 -8.11 2.23
C VAL A 49 -4.45 -8.77 2.34
N ILE A 50 -5.46 -8.34 1.57
CA ILE A 50 -6.78 -8.99 1.52
C ILE A 50 -6.63 -10.48 1.20
N SER A 51 -5.92 -10.80 0.12
CA SER A 51 -5.71 -12.19 -0.30
C SER A 51 -4.95 -13.00 0.75
N ALA A 52 -3.92 -12.39 1.35
CA ALA A 52 -3.11 -13.01 2.40
C ALA A 52 -3.93 -13.31 3.66
N GLN A 53 -4.81 -12.41 4.07
CA GLN A 53 -5.69 -12.58 5.23
C GLN A 53 -6.68 -13.73 5.02
N TYR A 54 -7.31 -13.81 3.85
CA TYR A 54 -8.19 -14.93 3.53
C TYR A 54 -7.45 -16.26 3.47
N MET A 55 -6.24 -16.26 2.92
CA MET A 55 -5.39 -17.45 2.90
C MET A 55 -4.98 -17.86 4.32
N PHE A 56 -4.55 -16.91 5.15
CA PHE A 56 -4.19 -17.15 6.54
C PHE A 56 -5.38 -17.73 7.31
N ALA A 57 -6.55 -17.10 7.25
CA ALA A 57 -7.74 -17.56 7.95
C ALA A 57 -8.15 -19.00 7.55
N SER A 58 -8.07 -19.32 6.26
CA SER A 58 -8.49 -20.62 5.74
C SER A 58 -7.49 -21.76 5.99
N THR A 59 -6.19 -21.46 6.06
CA THR A 59 -5.14 -22.50 6.10
C THR A 59 -4.35 -22.56 7.40
N CYS A 60 -4.34 -21.47 8.18
CA CYS A 60 -3.43 -21.30 9.30
C CYS A 60 -4.11 -20.79 10.59
N GLY A 61 -5.01 -19.83 10.48
CA GLY A 61 -5.64 -19.16 11.61
C GLY A 61 -6.93 -19.81 12.12
N GLY A 62 -7.35 -20.97 11.57
CA GLY A 62 -8.56 -21.67 12.00
C GLY A 62 -9.84 -20.84 11.87
N GLY A 63 -9.94 -19.98 10.86
CA GLY A 63 -11.06 -19.07 10.60
C GLY A 63 -10.86 -17.65 11.15
N PHE A 64 -9.77 -17.41 11.86
CA PHE A 64 -9.40 -16.09 12.41
C PHE A 64 -8.35 -15.41 11.54
N PHE A 65 -8.27 -14.09 11.64
CA PHE A 65 -7.36 -13.25 10.85
C PHE A 65 -6.11 -12.90 11.65
N ALA A 66 -4.99 -12.69 10.95
CA ALA A 66 -3.76 -12.21 11.56
C ALA A 66 -3.95 -10.78 12.12
N PRO A 67 -3.41 -10.48 13.31
CA PRO A 67 -3.59 -9.18 13.96
C PRO A 67 -2.79 -8.05 13.30
N ASP A 68 -1.68 -8.36 12.65
CA ASP A 68 -0.80 -7.38 12.00
C ASP A 68 -0.05 -7.97 10.79
N LEU A 69 0.64 -7.09 10.05
CA LEU A 69 1.40 -7.46 8.85
C LEU A 69 2.59 -8.37 9.15
N MET A 70 3.21 -8.26 10.32
CA MET A 70 4.37 -9.09 10.70
C MET A 70 3.96 -10.56 10.88
N VAL A 71 2.75 -10.80 11.38
CA VAL A 71 2.21 -12.17 11.49
C VAL A 71 1.99 -12.79 10.11
N LEU A 72 1.48 -12.04 9.14
CA LEU A 72 1.37 -12.49 7.75
C LEU A 72 2.73 -12.73 7.09
N GLY A 73 3.75 -11.95 7.48
CA GLY A 73 5.13 -12.09 7.01
C GLY A 73 5.88 -13.27 7.63
N ARG A 74 5.32 -13.91 8.66
CA ARG A 74 5.94 -15.07 9.32
C ARG A 74 5.57 -16.37 8.60
N ALA A 75 6.58 -17.09 8.14
CA ALA A 75 6.38 -18.38 7.51
C ALA A 75 6.01 -19.46 8.54
N ALA A 76 5.10 -20.35 8.19
CA ALA A 76 4.92 -21.61 8.92
C ALA A 76 6.06 -22.57 8.59
N ALA A 77 6.27 -23.59 9.43
CA ALA A 77 7.30 -24.59 9.22
C ALA A 77 7.14 -25.29 7.84
N GLY A 78 8.14 -25.12 6.96
CA GLY A 78 8.13 -25.70 5.62
C GLY A 78 7.23 -25.02 4.59
N ALA A 79 6.68 -23.84 4.89
CA ALA A 79 5.84 -23.06 3.98
C ALA A 79 6.41 -21.64 3.73
N ASN A 80 5.89 -20.99 2.72
CA ASN A 80 6.20 -19.58 2.46
C ASN A 80 5.34 -18.66 3.35
N PRO A 81 5.80 -17.43 3.63
CA PRO A 81 4.99 -16.43 4.30
C PRO A 81 3.78 -16.03 3.44
N PHE A 82 2.70 -15.54 4.06
CA PHE A 82 1.48 -15.12 3.37
C PHE A 82 1.65 -13.80 2.60
N VAL A 83 2.58 -12.95 3.05
CA VAL A 83 3.01 -11.74 2.35
C VAL A 83 4.52 -11.75 2.20
N GLY A 84 5.03 -11.09 1.16
CA GLY A 84 6.47 -10.93 0.95
C GLY A 84 7.11 -10.06 2.03
N GLU A 85 8.45 -10.11 2.11
CA GLU A 85 9.22 -9.31 3.07
C GLU A 85 8.90 -7.83 3.00
N ASP A 86 8.59 -7.34 1.81
CA ASP A 86 8.27 -5.95 1.54
C ASP A 86 6.98 -5.43 2.21
N LEU A 87 6.12 -6.33 2.69
CA LEU A 87 4.92 -6.03 3.48
C LEU A 87 4.96 -6.62 4.88
N GLY A 88 5.70 -7.71 5.09
CA GLY A 88 5.70 -8.48 6.34
C GLY A 88 6.81 -8.12 7.33
N MET A 89 7.68 -7.14 7.05
CA MET A 89 8.83 -6.81 7.92
C MET A 89 8.47 -5.96 9.14
N ALA A 90 7.38 -5.22 9.10
CA ALA A 90 7.02 -4.29 10.17
C ALA A 90 5.49 -4.14 10.28
N VAL A 91 5.02 -3.63 11.42
CA VAL A 91 3.60 -3.32 11.67
C VAL A 91 3.08 -2.23 10.74
N THR A 92 3.97 -1.32 10.34
CA THR A 92 3.71 -0.28 9.34
C THR A 92 4.79 -0.33 8.27
N VAL A 93 4.38 -0.42 7.01
CA VAL A 93 5.30 -0.45 5.86
C VAL A 93 4.92 0.62 4.85
N VAL A 94 5.91 1.08 4.07
CA VAL A 94 5.69 2.11 3.05
C VAL A 94 5.58 1.46 1.67
N LYS A 95 4.45 1.70 0.99
CA LYS A 95 4.21 1.28 -0.40
C LYS A 95 3.58 2.42 -1.21
N GLY A 96 4.16 2.72 -2.36
CA GLY A 96 3.66 3.81 -3.21
C GLY A 96 3.55 5.15 -2.46
N SER A 97 4.52 5.46 -1.59
CA SER A 97 4.49 6.63 -0.71
C SER A 97 3.26 6.70 0.21
N HIS A 98 2.68 5.55 0.56
CA HIS A 98 1.63 5.42 1.58
C HIS A 98 2.11 4.54 2.71
N ASN A 99 1.78 4.91 3.94
CA ASN A 99 1.95 4.08 5.12
C ASN A 99 0.83 3.04 5.15
N ILE A 100 1.18 1.77 5.00
CA ILE A 100 0.25 0.64 5.11
C ILE A 100 0.29 0.15 6.55
N THR A 101 -0.84 0.19 7.23
CA THR A 101 -0.99 -0.28 8.62
C THR A 101 -2.22 -1.18 8.70
N MET A 102 -2.10 -2.28 9.42
CA MET A 102 -3.19 -3.22 9.67
C MET A 102 -3.54 -3.26 11.15
N GLY A 103 -4.80 -3.47 11.45
CA GLY A 103 -5.33 -3.60 12.79
C GLY A 103 -6.68 -4.29 12.82
N SER A 104 -7.26 -4.39 14.02
CA SER A 104 -8.62 -4.88 14.24
C SER A 104 -9.34 -4.00 15.25
N SER A 105 -10.59 -3.67 15.00
CA SER A 105 -11.45 -2.95 15.93
C SER A 105 -12.02 -3.85 17.03
N ALA A 106 -12.15 -5.15 16.77
CA ALA A 106 -12.60 -6.15 17.74
C ALA A 106 -11.48 -6.60 18.70
N GLY A 107 -10.21 -6.32 18.35
CA GLY A 107 -9.06 -6.82 19.11
C GLY A 107 -8.85 -8.32 18.99
N ALA A 108 -8.00 -8.88 19.85
CA ALA A 108 -7.69 -10.30 19.88
C ALA A 108 -8.90 -11.13 20.38
N SER A 109 -9.14 -12.26 19.72
CA SER A 109 -10.24 -13.17 20.06
C SER A 109 -9.76 -14.30 20.95
N THR A 110 -10.27 -14.40 22.17
CA THR A 110 -9.91 -15.47 23.13
C THR A 110 -10.21 -16.87 22.60
N ASN A 111 -11.11 -17.01 21.61
CA ASN A 111 -11.48 -18.28 21.00
C ASN A 111 -10.58 -18.65 19.81
N ALA A 112 -9.65 -17.80 19.40
CA ALA A 112 -8.73 -18.10 18.32
C ALA A 112 -7.78 -19.23 18.73
N PRO A 113 -7.63 -20.30 17.92
CA PRO A 113 -6.64 -21.33 18.18
C PRO A 113 -5.21 -20.79 17.95
N ALA A 114 -4.20 -21.53 18.35
CA ALA A 114 -2.84 -21.25 17.96
C ALA A 114 -2.70 -21.41 16.44
N SER A 115 -2.07 -20.44 15.77
CA SER A 115 -1.91 -20.49 14.32
C SER A 115 -0.69 -21.31 13.89
N CYS A 116 -0.69 -21.77 12.64
CA CYS A 116 0.37 -22.60 12.07
C CYS A 116 1.74 -21.92 12.00
N ASN A 117 1.78 -20.58 11.99
CA ASN A 117 3.00 -19.78 11.92
C ASN A 117 3.50 -19.31 13.31
N GLY A 118 3.03 -19.94 14.38
CA GLY A 118 3.54 -19.75 15.73
C GLY A 118 2.92 -18.60 16.52
N GLN A 119 1.72 -18.10 16.13
CA GLN A 119 0.93 -17.25 17.01
C GLN A 119 0.30 -18.07 18.13
N ALA A 120 0.28 -17.50 19.33
CA ALA A 120 -0.34 -18.12 20.49
C ALA A 120 -1.88 -18.13 20.33
N ALA A 121 -2.54 -19.10 20.95
CA ALA A 121 -3.99 -19.10 21.03
C ALA A 121 -4.50 -17.83 21.72
N GLY A 122 -5.62 -17.30 21.23
CA GLY A 122 -6.22 -16.08 21.76
C GLY A 122 -5.58 -14.77 21.28
N THR A 123 -4.70 -14.80 20.28
CA THR A 123 -4.03 -13.58 19.75
C THR A 123 -4.52 -13.16 18.38
N ASP A 124 -5.05 -14.08 17.58
CA ASP A 124 -5.63 -13.76 16.28
C ASP A 124 -7.00 -13.08 16.44
N THR A 125 -7.46 -12.39 15.40
CA THR A 125 -8.63 -11.50 15.46
C THR A 125 -9.81 -12.05 14.66
N SER A 126 -11.04 -11.72 15.09
CA SER A 126 -12.26 -12.12 14.37
C SER A 126 -12.54 -11.29 13.12
N GLY A 127 -11.89 -10.15 12.98
CA GLY A 127 -11.97 -9.26 11.83
C GLY A 127 -10.69 -8.44 11.69
N TYR A 128 -10.55 -7.74 10.58
CA TYR A 128 -9.40 -6.87 10.34
C TYR A 128 -9.77 -5.66 9.51
N PHE A 129 -8.97 -4.64 9.59
CA PHE A 129 -8.93 -3.54 8.63
C PHE A 129 -7.49 -3.19 8.26
N VAL A 130 -7.30 -2.60 7.09
CA VAL A 130 -6.01 -2.11 6.62
C VAL A 130 -6.19 -0.68 6.12
N THR A 131 -5.28 0.20 6.47
CA THR A 131 -5.25 1.58 5.99
C THR A 131 -3.98 1.84 5.20
N ALA A 132 -4.11 2.64 4.14
CA ALA A 132 -3.01 3.20 3.37
C ALA A 132 -3.11 4.71 3.45
N THR A 133 -2.29 5.30 4.32
CA THR A 133 -2.28 6.74 4.59
C THR A 133 -1.22 7.41 3.73
N PRO A 134 -1.56 8.42 2.92
CA PRO A 134 -0.59 9.10 2.08
C PRO A 134 0.47 9.82 2.93
N MET A 135 1.72 9.72 2.50
CA MET A 135 2.82 10.54 3.00
C MET A 135 2.79 11.91 2.28
N GLN A 136 3.53 12.89 2.79
CA GLN A 136 3.65 14.19 2.14
C GLN A 136 4.03 14.03 0.65
N ASN A 137 3.31 14.70 -0.23
CA ASN A 137 3.47 14.66 -1.70
C ASN A 137 3.16 13.29 -2.36
N ALA A 138 2.52 12.36 -1.66
CA ALA A 138 2.15 11.05 -2.22
C ALA A 138 0.86 11.07 -3.05
N GLY A 139 0.06 12.11 -2.90
CA GLY A 139 -1.29 12.27 -3.43
C GLY A 139 -2.26 12.66 -2.32
N ASP A 140 -3.51 12.91 -2.68
CA ASP A 140 -4.52 13.44 -1.76
C ASP A 140 -5.47 12.37 -1.22
N PHE A 141 -5.31 11.10 -1.66
CA PHE A 141 -6.23 10.02 -1.31
C PHE A 141 -5.62 9.08 -0.28
N ALA A 142 -6.36 8.86 0.81
CA ALA A 142 -6.18 7.72 1.70
C ALA A 142 -7.04 6.55 1.23
N TYR A 143 -6.53 5.34 1.41
CA TYR A 143 -7.23 4.10 1.08
C TYR A 143 -7.39 3.24 2.33
N GLY A 144 -8.39 2.37 2.32
CA GLY A 144 -8.57 1.37 3.36
C GLY A 144 -9.41 0.21 2.88
N THR A 145 -9.26 -0.92 3.55
CA THR A 145 -10.07 -2.12 3.34
C THR A 145 -10.34 -2.81 4.66
N ASN A 146 -11.33 -3.67 4.68
CA ASN A 146 -11.71 -4.46 5.84
C ASN A 146 -12.04 -5.91 5.44
N GLY A 147 -12.55 -6.68 6.39
CA GLY A 147 -12.92 -8.07 6.18
C GLY A 147 -13.94 -8.34 5.07
N ALA A 148 -14.64 -7.32 4.57
CA ALA A 148 -15.52 -7.45 3.39
C ALA A 148 -14.74 -7.47 2.06
N GLY A 149 -13.44 -7.15 2.08
CA GLY A 149 -12.58 -7.15 0.89
C GLY A 149 -12.82 -5.99 -0.07
N THR A 150 -13.69 -5.02 0.29
CA THR A 150 -13.92 -3.81 -0.49
C THR A 150 -12.85 -2.77 -0.16
N ILE A 151 -12.30 -2.12 -1.17
CA ILE A 151 -11.35 -1.01 -0.99
C ILE A 151 -12.13 0.30 -1.03
N PHE A 152 -11.92 1.12 -0.02
CA PHE A 152 -12.50 2.45 0.12
C PHE A 152 -11.43 3.51 -0.12
N GLN A 153 -11.84 4.66 -0.66
CA GLN A 153 -10.99 5.83 -0.80
C GLN A 153 -11.68 7.08 -0.24
N ALA A 154 -10.90 7.98 0.32
CA ALA A 154 -11.35 9.32 0.68
C ALA A 154 -10.25 10.34 0.43
N LEU A 155 -10.66 11.56 0.11
CA LEU A 155 -9.76 12.70 -0.10
C LEU A 155 -9.32 13.24 1.25
N GLN A 156 -8.24 12.68 1.81
CA GLN A 156 -7.68 13.10 3.09
C GLN A 156 -6.23 12.67 3.23
N GLN A 157 -5.47 13.43 4.05
CA GLN A 157 -4.06 13.17 4.35
C GLN A 157 -3.86 12.34 5.63
N THR A 158 -4.94 11.95 6.29
CA THR A 158 -4.93 11.14 7.52
C THR A 158 -5.43 9.73 7.25
N ALA A 159 -5.17 8.80 8.15
CA ALA A 159 -5.70 7.44 8.04
C ALA A 159 -7.24 7.46 8.03
N LEU A 160 -7.84 6.60 7.21
CA LEU A 160 -9.29 6.36 7.24
C LEU A 160 -9.69 5.76 8.59
N ALA A 161 -10.78 6.26 9.17
CA ALA A 161 -11.37 5.68 10.38
C ALA A 161 -12.08 4.35 10.02
N MET A 162 -11.25 3.30 9.84
CA MET A 162 -11.73 1.97 9.45
C MET A 162 -12.17 1.15 10.67
N THR A 163 -13.16 0.29 10.44
CA THR A 163 -13.50 -0.82 11.34
C THR A 163 -13.50 -2.13 10.55
N ASP A 164 -13.54 -3.26 11.25
CA ASP A 164 -13.48 -4.59 10.64
C ASP A 164 -14.63 -4.87 9.66
N THR A 165 -15.76 -4.20 9.83
CA THR A 165 -17.01 -4.50 9.11
C THR A 165 -17.67 -3.31 8.42
N THR A 166 -17.41 -2.07 8.86
CA THR A 166 -18.13 -0.89 8.34
C THR A 166 -17.23 -0.04 7.43
N ALA A 167 -17.87 0.55 6.42
CA ALA A 167 -17.23 1.55 5.58
C ALA A 167 -16.96 2.84 6.39
N PRO A 168 -15.84 3.51 6.17
CA PRO A 168 -15.56 4.78 6.84
C PRO A 168 -16.50 5.88 6.31
N ALA A 169 -16.91 6.79 7.19
CA ALA A 169 -17.77 7.90 6.82
C ALA A 169 -17.10 8.79 5.75
N GLY A 170 -17.84 9.16 4.73
CA GLY A 170 -17.34 10.02 3.63
C GLY A 170 -16.41 9.35 2.63
N ALA A 171 -16.15 8.05 2.76
CA ALA A 171 -15.36 7.31 1.79
C ALA A 171 -16.24 6.72 0.67
N THR A 172 -15.67 6.62 -0.53
CA THR A 172 -16.28 5.94 -1.67
C THR A 172 -15.63 4.59 -1.89
N ALA A 173 -16.43 3.56 -2.18
CA ALA A 173 -15.91 2.26 -2.58
C ALA A 173 -15.27 2.37 -3.97
N LEU A 174 -14.08 1.81 -4.12
CA LEU A 174 -13.50 1.55 -5.43
C LEU A 174 -14.15 0.28 -5.97
N ASP A 175 -14.70 0.34 -7.20
CA ASP A 175 -15.26 -0.83 -7.86
C ASP A 175 -14.20 -1.96 -7.92
N ARG A 176 -14.71 -3.20 -7.79
CA ARG A 176 -13.93 -4.44 -7.79
C ARG A 176 -13.25 -4.69 -9.13
#